data_7f7bff3449174c5504fd70acdaed63c8
#
_entry.id   7f7bff3449174c5504fd70acdaed63c8
#
_cell.length_a   1.000
_cell.length_b   1.000
_cell.length_c   1.000
_cell.angle_alpha   90.00
_cell.angle_beta   90.00
_cell.angle_gamma   90.00
#
_symmetry.space_group_name_H-M   'P 1'
#
loop_
_entity.id
_entity.type
_entity.pdbx_description
1 polymer ?
#
loop_
_entity_poly.entity_id
_entity_poly.type
_entity_poly.pdbx_seq_one_letter_code
_entity_poly.pdbx_strand_id
1 'polypeptide(L)'
;MQSRNPYEPPRAPVGDADAQPIQRPSTINLAFWLLIASAGFGLLALFIPELQTSWFIVAFTMAYLITFASLIRAGKNWARIVYLAFFSLGAIGIAAHLEMLTQHGALPAVFMIVNTACQGYAAWLAFRTPGSAWFKRST
;
A
#
# COMPACT_ATOMS: atom_id res chain seq x y z
N MET A 1 -9.14 14.79 61.99
CA MET A 1 -9.46 13.46 61.44
C MET A 1 -10.39 13.69 60.24
N GLN A 2 -9.84 13.64 59.01
CA GLN A 2 -10.65 13.72 57.81
C GLN A 2 -11.32 12.37 57.57
N SER A 3 -12.65 12.32 57.64
CA SER A 3 -13.46 11.14 57.33
C SER A 3 -13.30 10.81 55.81
N ARG A 4 -12.55 9.75 55.55
CA ARG A 4 -12.39 9.22 54.17
C ARG A 4 -13.78 8.74 53.74
N ASN A 5 -14.36 9.40 52.69
CA ASN A 5 -15.62 8.99 52.12
C ASN A 5 -15.50 7.61 51.50
N PRO A 6 -16.19 6.55 52.02
CA PRO A 6 -16.05 5.20 51.48
C PRO A 6 -16.64 5.02 50.08
N TYR A 7 -17.33 6.01 49.55
CA TYR A 7 -17.91 6.02 48.20
C TYR A 7 -17.10 6.86 47.19
N GLU A 8 -15.91 7.38 47.58
CA GLU A 8 -15.06 8.09 46.64
C GLU A 8 -14.51 7.05 45.64
N PRO A 9 -14.90 7.13 44.37
CA PRO A 9 -14.38 6.20 43.37
C PRO A 9 -12.85 6.31 43.34
N PRO A 10 -12.14 5.19 43.16
CA PRO A 10 -10.69 5.22 43.04
C PRO A 10 -10.31 6.27 41.97
N ARG A 11 -9.63 7.32 42.37
CA ARG A 11 -8.99 8.22 41.41
C ARG A 11 -7.89 7.41 40.72
N ALA A 12 -8.27 6.66 39.68
CA ALA A 12 -7.27 6.20 38.76
C ALA A 12 -6.49 7.46 38.37
N PRO A 13 -5.14 7.45 38.43
CA PRO A 13 -4.37 8.50 37.82
C PRO A 13 -4.73 8.45 36.33
N VAL A 14 -5.69 9.30 35.94
CA VAL A 14 -5.84 9.70 34.56
C VAL A 14 -4.67 10.65 34.34
N GLY A 15 -3.45 10.07 34.43
CA GLY A 15 -2.35 10.68 33.75
C GLY A 15 -2.84 10.79 32.32
N ASP A 16 -2.94 12.02 31.82
CA ASP A 16 -2.91 12.26 30.41
C ASP A 16 -1.73 11.42 29.94
N ALA A 17 -1.99 10.16 29.58
CA ALA A 17 -1.04 9.36 28.85
C ALA A 17 -0.80 10.24 27.65
N ASP A 18 0.30 11.00 27.72
CA ASP A 18 0.73 11.92 26.70
C ASP A 18 0.34 11.27 25.41
N ALA A 19 -0.69 11.82 24.77
CA ALA A 19 -1.21 11.29 23.53
C ALA A 19 -0.08 11.49 22.53
N GLN A 20 0.91 10.60 22.61
CA GLN A 20 2.05 10.61 21.71
C GLN A 20 1.42 10.58 20.32
N PRO A 21 1.67 11.60 19.52
CA PRO A 21 1.09 11.69 18.19
C PRO A 21 1.36 10.35 17.52
N ILE A 22 0.29 9.66 17.09
CA ILE A 22 0.36 8.31 16.54
C ILE A 22 1.31 8.39 15.35
N GLN A 23 2.57 8.04 15.59
CA GLN A 23 3.59 8.07 14.55
C GLN A 23 3.27 6.97 13.55
N ARG A 24 3.13 7.40 12.28
CA ARG A 24 2.92 6.48 11.17
C ARG A 24 4.13 5.55 11.03
N PRO A 25 3.95 4.22 10.98
CA PRO A 25 5.05 3.29 10.78
C PRO A 25 5.82 3.59 9.49
N SER A 26 7.14 3.50 9.55
CA SER A 26 8.02 3.70 8.38
C SER A 26 7.69 2.75 7.23
N THR A 27 7.21 1.53 7.55
CA THR A 27 6.77 0.53 6.57
C THR A 27 5.61 1.02 5.72
N ILE A 28 4.66 1.77 6.28
CA ILE A 28 3.54 2.36 5.54
C ILE A 28 4.02 3.51 4.64
N ASN A 29 4.96 4.32 5.11
CA ASN A 29 5.56 5.34 4.26
C ASN A 29 6.36 4.72 3.12
N LEU A 30 7.11 3.64 3.38
CA LEU A 30 7.84 2.92 2.33
C LEU A 30 6.88 2.31 1.31
N ALA A 31 5.82 1.63 1.75
CA ALA A 31 4.79 1.09 0.86
C ALA A 31 4.16 2.18 -0.02
N PHE A 32 3.85 3.35 0.56
CA PHE A 32 3.35 4.50 -0.19
C PHE A 32 4.33 4.92 -1.30
N TRP A 33 5.60 5.14 -0.97
CA TRP A 33 6.58 5.58 -1.96
C TRP A 33 6.88 4.53 -3.02
N LEU A 34 6.83 3.24 -2.69
CA LEU A 34 6.95 2.16 -3.66
C LEU A 34 5.80 2.16 -4.67
N LEU A 35 4.57 2.41 -4.22
CA LEU A 35 3.42 2.51 -5.13
C LEU A 35 3.49 3.76 -6.01
N ILE A 36 3.93 4.90 -5.46
CA ILE A 36 4.14 6.12 -6.23
C ILE A 36 5.27 5.93 -7.25
N ALA A 37 6.38 5.32 -6.85
CA ALA A 37 7.49 5.01 -7.76
C ALA A 37 7.03 4.04 -8.87
N SER A 38 6.24 3.02 -8.53
CA SER A 38 5.65 2.08 -9.49
C SER A 38 4.71 2.79 -10.48
N ALA A 39 3.92 3.75 -10.01
CA ALA A 39 3.08 4.58 -10.88
C ALA A 39 3.93 5.42 -11.85
N GLY A 40 4.98 6.08 -11.35
CA GLY A 40 5.93 6.84 -12.16
C GLY A 40 6.69 5.94 -13.16
N PHE A 41 7.12 4.76 -12.70
CA PHE A 41 7.75 3.77 -13.56
C PHE A 41 6.80 3.31 -14.70
N GLY A 42 5.50 3.18 -14.41
CA GLY A 42 4.48 2.88 -15.41
C GLY A 42 4.39 3.89 -16.56
N LEU A 43 4.76 5.16 -16.34
CA LEU A 43 4.85 6.16 -17.43
C LEU A 43 5.92 5.80 -18.46
N LEU A 44 7.00 5.16 -18.04
CA LEU A 44 8.08 4.75 -18.94
C LEU A 44 7.58 3.71 -19.96
N ALA A 45 6.51 2.98 -19.64
CA ALA A 45 5.90 2.04 -20.57
C ALA A 45 5.40 2.70 -21.87
N LEU A 46 5.07 4.00 -21.85
CA LEU A 46 4.67 4.76 -23.04
C LEU A 46 5.81 4.98 -24.02
N PHE A 47 7.06 4.90 -23.54
CA PHE A 47 8.27 5.11 -24.33
C PHE A 47 8.90 3.80 -24.82
N ILE A 48 8.28 2.66 -24.46
CA ILE A 48 8.72 1.31 -24.88
C ILE A 48 7.73 0.80 -25.93
N PRO A 49 8.05 0.91 -27.26
CA PRO A 49 7.12 0.56 -28.32
C PRO A 49 6.63 -0.89 -28.26
N GLU A 50 7.50 -1.78 -27.77
CA GLU A 50 7.23 -3.22 -27.66
C GLU A 50 6.10 -3.54 -26.67
N LEU A 51 5.83 -2.65 -25.70
CA LEU A 51 4.75 -2.83 -24.73
C LEU A 51 3.37 -2.49 -25.30
N GLN A 52 3.29 -1.77 -26.44
CA GLN A 52 2.05 -1.34 -27.10
C GLN A 52 0.99 -0.80 -26.13
N THR A 53 1.44 -0.12 -25.06
CA THR A 53 0.58 0.31 -23.97
C THR A 53 -0.17 1.59 -24.34
N SER A 54 -1.49 1.56 -24.19
CA SER A 54 -2.32 2.75 -24.38
C SER A 54 -2.12 3.76 -23.25
N TRP A 55 -2.05 5.05 -23.60
CA TRP A 55 -2.02 6.14 -22.62
C TRP A 55 -3.18 6.07 -21.61
N PHE A 56 -4.35 5.58 -22.06
CA PHE A 56 -5.52 5.39 -21.20
C PHE A 56 -5.26 4.35 -20.11
N ILE A 57 -4.66 3.21 -20.46
CA ILE A 57 -4.30 2.16 -19.51
C ILE A 57 -3.29 2.70 -18.48
N VAL A 58 -2.29 3.44 -18.94
CA VAL A 58 -1.28 4.04 -18.05
C VAL A 58 -1.93 5.05 -17.10
N ALA A 59 -2.77 5.96 -17.61
CA ALA A 59 -3.46 6.95 -16.80
C ALA A 59 -4.38 6.29 -15.76
N PHE A 60 -5.13 5.26 -16.14
CA PHE A 60 -5.98 4.50 -15.24
C PHE A 60 -5.16 3.80 -14.14
N THR A 61 -4.07 3.12 -14.52
CA THR A 61 -3.19 2.44 -13.57
C THR A 61 -2.54 3.42 -12.60
N MET A 62 -2.09 4.58 -13.08
CA MET A 62 -1.55 5.64 -12.22
C MET A 62 -2.59 6.14 -11.23
N ALA A 63 -3.80 6.48 -11.71
CA ALA A 63 -4.88 6.94 -10.84
C ALA A 63 -5.22 5.88 -9.78
N TYR A 64 -5.30 4.61 -10.18
CA TYR A 64 -5.49 3.48 -9.29
C TYR A 64 -4.38 3.42 -8.21
N LEU A 65 -3.10 3.37 -8.61
CA LEU A 65 -1.98 3.24 -7.68
C LEU A 65 -1.88 4.43 -6.71
N ILE A 66 -2.03 5.66 -7.20
CA ILE A 66 -1.98 6.87 -6.38
C ILE A 66 -3.12 6.89 -5.37
N THR A 67 -4.34 6.53 -5.81
CA THR A 67 -5.52 6.48 -4.93
C THR A 67 -5.33 5.47 -3.81
N PHE A 68 -4.96 4.22 -4.16
CA PHE A 68 -4.76 3.20 -3.13
C PHE A 68 -3.54 3.46 -2.24
N ALA A 69 -2.46 4.01 -2.77
CA ALA A 69 -1.32 4.45 -1.96
C ALA A 69 -1.75 5.48 -0.91
N SER A 70 -2.55 6.47 -1.31
CA SER A 70 -3.06 7.51 -0.43
C SER A 70 -4.01 6.97 0.64
N LEU A 71 -4.93 6.07 0.27
CA LEU A 71 -5.88 5.42 1.18
C LEU A 71 -5.17 4.50 2.20
N ILE A 72 -4.18 3.73 1.76
CA ILE A 72 -3.34 2.89 2.62
C ILE A 72 -2.57 3.76 3.60
N ARG A 73 -1.99 4.87 3.12
CA ARG A 73 -1.30 5.84 3.95
C ARG A 73 -2.24 6.51 4.96
N ALA A 74 -3.50 6.73 4.61
CA ALA A 74 -4.54 7.24 5.50
C ALA A 74 -5.07 6.20 6.51
N GLY A 75 -4.59 4.96 6.48
CA GLY A 75 -4.96 3.89 7.42
C GLY A 75 -6.29 3.21 7.11
N LYS A 76 -6.84 3.36 5.91
CA LYS A 76 -8.10 2.71 5.54
C LYS A 76 -7.90 1.20 5.34
N ASN A 77 -8.38 0.40 6.29
CA ASN A 77 -8.19 -1.06 6.29
C ASN A 77 -8.76 -1.74 5.03
N TRP A 78 -9.92 -1.33 4.56
CA TRP A 78 -10.53 -1.87 3.35
C TRP A 78 -9.67 -1.65 2.11
N ALA A 79 -8.95 -0.52 2.04
CA ALA A 79 -8.17 -0.16 0.86
C ALA A 79 -7.03 -1.16 0.60
N ARG A 80 -6.34 -1.64 1.64
CA ARG A 80 -5.28 -2.64 1.47
C ARG A 80 -5.82 -3.99 0.98
N ILE A 81 -7.05 -4.37 1.42
CA ILE A 81 -7.69 -5.63 1.02
C ILE A 81 -8.10 -5.55 -0.45
N VAL A 82 -8.77 -4.46 -0.83
CA VAL A 82 -9.18 -4.22 -2.23
C VAL A 82 -7.97 -4.11 -3.14
N TYR A 83 -6.94 -3.37 -2.71
CA TYR A 83 -5.67 -3.29 -3.45
C TYR A 83 -5.06 -4.66 -3.68
N LEU A 84 -4.97 -5.51 -2.64
CA LEU A 84 -4.40 -6.86 -2.75
C LEU A 84 -5.23 -7.74 -3.72
N ALA A 85 -6.55 -7.64 -3.69
CA ALA A 85 -7.42 -8.39 -4.59
C ALA A 85 -7.17 -8.03 -6.06
N PHE A 86 -7.15 -6.74 -6.38
CA PHE A 86 -6.86 -6.27 -7.75
C PHE A 86 -5.42 -6.58 -8.18
N PHE A 87 -4.45 -6.39 -7.28
CA PHE A 87 -3.06 -6.76 -7.53
C PHE A 87 -2.92 -8.25 -7.86
N SER A 88 -3.59 -9.13 -7.09
CA SER A 88 -3.56 -10.58 -7.31
C SER A 88 -4.14 -10.95 -8.67
N LEU A 89 -5.27 -10.35 -9.06
CA LEU A 89 -5.87 -10.55 -10.38
C LEU A 89 -4.92 -10.12 -11.51
N GLY A 90 -4.28 -8.94 -11.35
CA GLY A 90 -3.28 -8.46 -12.30
C GLY A 90 -2.05 -9.37 -12.40
N ALA A 91 -1.53 -9.83 -11.27
CA ALA A 91 -0.38 -10.74 -11.22
C ALA A 91 -0.69 -12.10 -11.87
N ILE A 92 -1.88 -12.66 -11.64
CA ILE A 92 -2.34 -13.89 -12.32
C ILE A 92 -2.45 -13.65 -13.83
N GLY A 93 -3.01 -12.50 -14.25
CA GLY A 93 -3.08 -12.13 -15.67
C GLY A 93 -1.69 -12.06 -16.32
N ILE A 94 -0.71 -11.44 -15.66
CA ILE A 94 0.68 -11.39 -16.16
C ILE A 94 1.29 -12.79 -16.25
N ALA A 95 1.10 -13.62 -15.21
CA ALA A 95 1.63 -14.98 -15.20
C ALA A 95 1.01 -15.85 -16.32
N ALA A 96 -0.28 -15.72 -16.57
CA ALA A 96 -0.98 -16.44 -17.64
C ALA A 96 -0.52 -16.03 -19.06
N HIS A 97 -0.01 -14.82 -19.23
CA HIS A 97 0.46 -14.28 -20.52
C HIS A 97 1.98 -14.14 -20.61
N LEU A 98 2.73 -14.82 -19.72
CA LEU A 98 4.19 -14.67 -19.66
C LEU A 98 4.88 -15.06 -20.96
N GLU A 99 4.42 -16.14 -21.63
CA GLU A 99 4.95 -16.57 -22.92
C GLU A 99 4.80 -15.48 -23.99
N MET A 100 3.63 -14.84 -24.03
CA MET A 100 3.35 -13.74 -24.97
C MET A 100 4.25 -12.53 -24.72
N LEU A 101 4.52 -12.23 -23.44
CA LEU A 101 5.43 -11.15 -23.05
C LEU A 101 6.87 -11.40 -23.46
N THR A 102 7.34 -12.64 -23.36
CA THR A 102 8.71 -13.01 -23.74
C THR A 102 8.92 -13.01 -25.25
N GLN A 103 7.87 -13.20 -26.05
CA GLN A 103 7.94 -13.12 -27.52
C GLN A 103 8.26 -11.71 -28.03
N HIS A 104 7.93 -10.67 -27.25
CA HIS A 104 8.22 -9.26 -27.59
C HIS A 104 9.63 -8.81 -27.16
N GLY A 105 10.43 -9.74 -26.60
CA GLY A 105 11.78 -9.48 -26.13
C GLY A 105 11.90 -9.48 -24.60
N ALA A 106 13.13 -9.47 -24.12
CA ALA A 106 13.42 -9.54 -22.69
C ALA A 106 13.05 -8.23 -21.95
N LEU A 107 13.19 -7.08 -22.61
CA LEU A 107 12.98 -5.77 -21.98
C LEU A 107 11.54 -5.57 -21.44
N PRO A 108 10.47 -5.81 -22.21
CA PRO A 108 9.11 -5.74 -21.70
C PRO A 108 8.84 -6.68 -20.52
N ALA A 109 9.33 -7.92 -20.61
CA ALA A 109 9.15 -8.91 -19.56
C ALA A 109 9.82 -8.48 -18.24
N VAL A 110 11.08 -8.04 -18.29
CA VAL A 110 11.81 -7.54 -17.12
C VAL A 110 11.10 -6.31 -16.53
N PHE A 111 10.66 -5.37 -17.38
CA PHE A 111 9.93 -4.20 -16.94
C PHE A 111 8.68 -4.55 -16.14
N MET A 112 7.87 -5.47 -16.66
CA MET A 112 6.63 -5.90 -16.00
C MET A 112 6.90 -6.67 -14.70
N ILE A 113 7.91 -7.55 -14.69
CA ILE A 113 8.29 -8.32 -13.49
C ILE A 113 8.76 -7.37 -12.38
N VAL A 114 9.65 -6.43 -12.69
CA VAL A 114 10.16 -5.47 -11.71
C VAL A 114 9.03 -4.61 -11.14
N ASN A 115 8.17 -4.09 -12.01
CA ASN A 115 7.03 -3.27 -11.56
C ASN A 115 6.06 -4.07 -10.67
N THR A 116 5.74 -5.30 -11.06
CA THR A 116 4.88 -6.20 -10.28
C THR A 116 5.52 -6.56 -8.94
N ALA A 117 6.83 -6.82 -8.90
CA ALA A 117 7.55 -7.10 -7.67
C ALA A 117 7.54 -5.91 -6.70
N CYS A 118 7.70 -4.68 -7.18
CA CYS A 118 7.59 -3.46 -6.37
C CYS A 118 6.20 -3.33 -5.74
N GLN A 119 5.15 -3.56 -6.52
CA GLN A 119 3.76 -3.52 -6.06
C GLN A 119 3.46 -4.63 -5.04
N GLY A 120 3.93 -5.85 -5.29
CA GLY A 120 3.80 -6.98 -4.37
C GLY A 120 4.51 -6.74 -3.04
N TYR A 121 5.72 -6.17 -3.10
CA TYR A 121 6.46 -5.81 -1.90
C TYR A 121 5.76 -4.69 -1.10
N ALA A 122 5.19 -3.69 -1.77
CA ALA A 122 4.38 -2.67 -1.12
C ALA A 122 3.14 -3.26 -0.43
N ALA A 123 2.44 -4.20 -1.09
CA ALA A 123 1.34 -4.94 -0.49
C ALA A 123 1.80 -5.69 0.77
N TRP A 124 2.88 -6.45 0.67
CA TRP A 124 3.43 -7.21 1.80
C TRP A 124 3.77 -6.31 3.01
N LEU A 125 4.36 -5.13 2.78
CA LEU A 125 4.66 -4.15 3.84
C LEU A 125 3.38 -3.64 4.54
N ALA A 126 2.27 -3.49 3.81
CA ALA A 126 1.00 -3.05 4.38
C ALA A 126 0.33 -4.13 5.26
N PHE A 127 0.64 -5.41 5.06
CA PHE A 127 0.08 -6.51 5.83
C PHE A 127 1.00 -7.02 6.95
N ARG A 128 2.31 -6.76 6.87
CA ARG A 128 3.27 -7.14 7.91
C ARG A 128 3.26 -6.14 9.07
N THR A 129 3.54 -6.62 10.30
CA THR A 129 3.82 -5.75 11.45
C THR A 129 5.13 -4.96 11.23
N PRO A 130 5.20 -3.66 11.59
CA PRO A 130 4.21 -2.87 12.32
C PRO A 130 3.10 -2.25 11.44
N GLY A 131 3.14 -2.41 10.11
CA GLY A 131 2.15 -1.82 9.19
C GLY A 131 0.73 -2.24 9.53
N SER A 132 0.48 -3.53 9.79
CA SER A 132 -0.85 -4.04 10.13
C SER A 132 -1.44 -3.44 11.41
N ALA A 133 -0.61 -3.03 12.37
CA ALA A 133 -1.05 -2.40 13.60
C ALA A 133 -1.58 -0.98 13.39
N TRP A 134 -1.11 -0.29 12.34
CA TRP A 134 -1.59 1.03 11.95
C TRP A 134 -3.09 1.04 11.64
N PHE A 135 -3.57 0.02 10.92
CA PHE A 135 -4.96 -0.07 10.49
C PHE A 135 -5.94 -0.43 11.61
N LYS A 136 -5.46 -1.04 12.70
CA LYS A 136 -6.30 -1.37 13.87
C LYS A 136 -6.62 -0.15 14.74
N ARG A 137 -5.82 0.91 14.64
CA ARG A 137 -5.95 2.13 15.46
C ARG A 137 -6.72 3.24 14.76
N SER A 138 -6.91 3.14 13.44
CA SER A 138 -7.58 4.16 12.64
C SER A 138 -9.04 3.84 12.31
N THR A 139 -9.55 2.74 12.86
CA THR A 139 -10.99 2.40 12.90
C THR A 139 -11.58 2.76 14.23
#